data_f1a5f0dee2745ca22f2ca62311abc397
#
_entry.id   f1a5f0dee2745ca22f2ca62311abc397
#
_cell.length_a   1.000
_cell.length_b   1.000
_cell.length_c   1.000
_cell.angle_alpha   90.00
_cell.angle_beta   90.00
_cell.angle_gamma   90.00
#
_symmetry.space_group_name_H-M   'P 1'
#
loop_
_entity.id
_entity.type
_entity.pdbx_description
1 polymer ?
#
loop_
_entity_poly.entity_id
_entity_poly.type
_entity_poly.pdbx_seq_one_letter_code
_entity_poly.pdbx_strand_id
1 'polypeptide(L)'
;MARVKGAMMTRKRRNATLKLAKGYWGSKSRHFKMAKQAVMKSGNYAFVGRKLKKRDYRRLWITRLSAAVAPYGLNYSTFMNGVKKAGIEMNRKSLSEMAIQDSAAFAAIVEKAKAAL
;
A
#
# COMPACT_ATOMS: atom_id res chain seq x y z
N MET A 1 -25.41 51.32 5.20
CA MET A 1 -24.66 50.10 5.41
C MET A 1 -23.81 49.76 4.19
N ALA A 2 -22.52 49.48 4.39
CA ALA A 2 -21.68 49.04 3.28
C ALA A 2 -22.09 47.62 2.84
N ARG A 3 -22.33 47.43 1.51
CA ARG A 3 -22.67 46.14 0.95
C ARG A 3 -21.43 45.18 0.96
N VAL A 4 -21.51 44.07 1.63
CA VAL A 4 -20.44 43.08 1.63
C VAL A 4 -20.37 42.42 0.25
N LYS A 5 -19.24 42.54 -0.46
CA LYS A 5 -18.95 41.93 -1.74
C LYS A 5 -18.08 40.69 -1.51
N GLY A 6 -18.64 39.48 -1.68
CA GLY A 6 -17.94 38.23 -1.46
C GLY A 6 -16.91 37.81 -2.52
N ALA A 7 -16.67 38.68 -3.55
CA ALA A 7 -15.87 38.32 -4.72
C ALA A 7 -14.43 37.87 -4.37
N MET A 8 -13.72 38.62 -3.53
CA MET A 8 -12.35 38.29 -3.16
C MET A 8 -12.25 36.98 -2.37
N MET A 9 -13.15 36.79 -1.41
CA MET A 9 -13.18 35.57 -0.59
C MET A 9 -13.53 34.33 -1.43
N THR A 10 -14.49 34.47 -2.35
CA THR A 10 -14.85 33.42 -3.29
C THR A 10 -13.68 33.06 -4.20
N ARG A 11 -12.97 34.07 -4.74
CA ARG A 11 -11.78 33.85 -5.58
C ARG A 11 -10.67 33.13 -4.82
N LYS A 12 -10.37 33.55 -3.59
CA LYS A 12 -9.37 32.93 -2.74
C LYS A 12 -9.68 31.45 -2.48
N ARG A 13 -10.92 31.13 -2.13
CA ARG A 13 -11.39 29.76 -1.90
C ARG A 13 -11.31 28.90 -3.16
N ARG A 14 -11.72 29.43 -4.32
CA ARG A 14 -11.64 28.72 -5.61
C ARG A 14 -10.19 28.48 -6.04
N ASN A 15 -9.33 29.48 -5.87
CA ASN A 15 -7.90 29.34 -6.19
C ASN A 15 -7.20 28.30 -5.31
N ALA A 16 -7.58 28.16 -4.03
CA ALA A 16 -7.07 27.09 -3.17
C ALA A 16 -7.37 25.71 -3.74
N THR A 17 -8.61 25.48 -4.19
CA THR A 17 -9.02 24.21 -4.83
C THR A 17 -8.26 23.97 -6.15
N LEU A 18 -8.13 24.99 -6.98
CA LEU A 18 -7.39 24.90 -8.26
C LEU A 18 -5.90 24.65 -8.03
N LYS A 19 -5.32 25.17 -6.95
CA LYS A 19 -3.94 24.90 -6.57
C LYS A 19 -3.71 23.41 -6.26
N LEU A 20 -4.66 22.77 -5.56
CA LEU A 20 -4.63 21.33 -5.27
C LEU A 20 -4.82 20.48 -6.53
N ALA A 21 -5.55 20.99 -7.52
CA ALA A 21 -5.81 20.29 -8.76
C ALA A 21 -4.74 20.49 -9.85
N LYS A 22 -3.66 21.23 -9.57
CA LYS A 22 -2.56 21.42 -10.52
C LYS A 22 -1.99 20.07 -10.97
N GLY A 23 -1.75 19.92 -12.28
CA GLY A 23 -1.25 18.70 -12.86
C GLY A 23 -2.33 17.65 -13.20
N TYR A 24 -3.59 17.89 -12.89
CA TYR A 24 -4.68 17.00 -13.27
C TYR A 24 -5.00 17.12 -14.75
N TRP A 25 -5.44 16.04 -15.36
CA TRP A 25 -5.70 15.94 -16.78
C TRP A 25 -6.79 16.90 -17.25
N GLY A 26 -6.51 17.63 -18.34
CA GLY A 26 -7.45 18.47 -19.07
C GLY A 26 -8.10 19.57 -18.22
N SER A 27 -9.41 19.71 -18.32
CA SER A 27 -10.20 20.73 -17.62
C SER A 27 -10.25 20.55 -16.10
N LYS A 28 -9.90 19.37 -15.58
CA LYS A 28 -9.84 19.08 -14.13
C LYS A 28 -8.80 19.94 -13.40
N SER A 29 -7.78 20.47 -14.09
CA SER A 29 -6.79 21.37 -13.52
C SER A 29 -7.16 22.85 -13.66
N ARG A 30 -8.09 23.21 -14.53
CA ARG A 30 -8.38 24.61 -14.92
C ARG A 30 -9.77 25.10 -14.55
N HIS A 31 -10.80 24.26 -14.70
CA HIS A 31 -12.19 24.62 -14.42
C HIS A 31 -12.59 24.25 -13.00
N PHE A 32 -13.00 25.23 -12.20
CA PHE A 32 -13.30 25.04 -10.78
C PHE A 32 -14.32 23.92 -10.50
N LYS A 33 -15.41 23.83 -11.27
CA LYS A 33 -16.41 22.76 -11.07
C LYS A 33 -15.79 21.36 -11.20
N MET A 34 -15.00 21.16 -12.25
CA MET A 34 -14.33 19.89 -12.51
C MET A 34 -13.19 19.62 -11.51
N ALA A 35 -12.41 20.66 -11.21
CA ALA A 35 -11.32 20.58 -10.22
C ALA A 35 -11.82 20.20 -8.83
N LYS A 36 -12.91 20.81 -8.38
CA LYS A 36 -13.52 20.50 -7.06
C LYS A 36 -13.90 19.02 -6.95
N GLN A 37 -14.59 18.49 -7.98
CA GLN A 37 -14.97 17.08 -7.99
C GLN A 37 -13.75 16.15 -8.01
N ALA A 38 -12.75 16.46 -8.83
CA ALA A 38 -11.53 15.67 -8.94
C ALA A 38 -10.74 15.65 -7.62
N VAL A 39 -10.60 16.79 -6.94
CA VAL A 39 -9.91 16.89 -5.64
C VAL A 39 -10.67 16.12 -4.55
N MET A 40 -12.00 16.23 -4.48
CA MET A 40 -12.80 15.43 -3.54
C MET A 40 -12.63 13.92 -3.79
N LYS A 41 -12.67 13.49 -5.06
CA LYS A 41 -12.45 12.08 -5.42
C LYS A 41 -11.06 11.60 -5.07
N SER A 42 -10.04 12.42 -5.30
CA SER A 42 -8.65 12.14 -4.89
C SER A 42 -8.53 11.93 -3.39
N GLY A 43 -9.18 12.77 -2.59
CA GLY A 43 -9.21 12.62 -1.12
C GLY A 43 -9.85 11.30 -0.68
N ASN A 44 -10.98 10.92 -1.31
CA ASN A 44 -11.62 9.63 -1.06
C ASN A 44 -10.73 8.45 -1.43
N TYR A 45 -10.07 8.50 -2.59
CA TYR A 45 -9.14 7.45 -2.99
C TYR A 45 -7.91 7.37 -2.09
N ALA A 46 -7.40 8.50 -1.62
CA ALA A 46 -6.31 8.52 -0.65
C ALA A 46 -6.71 7.85 0.68
N PHE A 47 -7.93 8.12 1.16
CA PHE A 47 -8.46 7.47 2.35
C PHE A 47 -8.60 5.95 2.16
N VAL A 48 -9.24 5.53 1.08
CA VAL A 48 -9.41 4.10 0.74
C VAL A 48 -8.07 3.43 0.54
N GLY A 49 -7.14 4.07 -0.20
CA GLY A 49 -5.79 3.55 -0.45
C GLY A 49 -5.00 3.32 0.83
N ARG A 50 -5.05 4.25 1.78
CA ARG A 50 -4.42 4.03 3.11
C ARG A 50 -5.01 2.84 3.86
N LYS A 51 -6.31 2.57 3.74
CA LYS A 51 -6.97 1.38 4.32
C LYS A 51 -6.57 0.09 3.60
N LEU A 52 -6.43 0.14 2.27
CA LEU A 52 -6.06 -1.02 1.45
C LEU A 52 -4.56 -1.37 1.55
N LYS A 53 -3.70 -0.42 1.87
CA LYS A 53 -2.24 -0.58 1.94
C LYS A 53 -1.81 -1.83 2.73
N LYS A 54 -2.49 -2.12 3.83
CA LYS A 54 -2.25 -3.34 4.64
C LYS A 54 -2.46 -4.63 3.85
N ARG A 55 -3.51 -4.68 3.00
CA ARG A 55 -3.82 -5.85 2.17
C ARG A 55 -2.82 -6.00 1.04
N ASP A 56 -2.43 -4.89 0.43
CA ASP A 56 -1.51 -4.88 -0.71
C ASP A 56 -0.10 -5.32 -0.30
N TYR A 57 0.42 -4.81 0.80
CA TYR A 57 1.70 -5.27 1.34
C TYR A 57 1.67 -6.72 1.78
N ARG A 58 0.58 -7.20 2.40
CA ARG A 58 0.46 -8.61 2.75
C ARG A 58 0.49 -9.50 1.51
N ARG A 59 -0.19 -9.12 0.44
CA ARG A 59 -0.15 -9.84 -0.86
C ARG A 59 1.27 -9.88 -1.41
N LEU A 60 1.98 -8.75 -1.38
CA LEU A 60 3.37 -8.66 -1.82
C LEU A 60 4.29 -9.62 -1.05
N TRP A 61 4.19 -9.63 0.28
CA TRP A 61 4.99 -10.56 1.10
C TRP A 61 4.68 -12.02 0.80
N ILE A 62 3.42 -12.37 0.61
CA ILE A 62 3.01 -13.73 0.23
C ILE A 62 3.61 -14.13 -1.12
N THR A 63 3.56 -13.26 -2.12
CA THR A 63 4.16 -13.50 -3.44
C THR A 63 5.67 -13.70 -3.35
N ARG A 64 6.37 -12.85 -2.59
CA ARG A 64 7.82 -12.97 -2.37
C ARG A 64 8.20 -14.25 -1.68
N LEU A 65 7.48 -14.61 -0.61
CA LEU A 65 7.72 -15.87 0.11
C LEU A 65 7.42 -17.09 -0.77
N SER A 66 6.36 -17.06 -1.55
CA SER A 66 6.03 -18.13 -2.49
C SER A 66 7.17 -18.36 -3.49
N ALA A 67 7.73 -17.31 -4.05
CA ALA A 67 8.87 -17.39 -4.95
C ALA A 67 10.13 -17.89 -4.24
N ALA A 68 10.38 -17.42 -3.01
CA ALA A 68 11.57 -17.79 -2.23
C ALA A 68 11.56 -19.26 -1.78
N VAL A 69 10.41 -19.88 -1.53
CA VAL A 69 10.34 -21.29 -1.09
C VAL A 69 10.22 -22.27 -2.25
N ALA A 70 9.90 -21.83 -3.45
CA ALA A 70 9.78 -22.67 -4.62
C ALA A 70 11.05 -23.49 -4.94
N PRO A 71 12.29 -22.94 -4.87
CA PRO A 71 13.51 -23.71 -5.08
C PRO A 71 13.71 -24.85 -4.08
N TYR A 72 13.09 -24.76 -2.90
CA TYR A 72 13.16 -25.81 -1.86
C TYR A 72 12.07 -26.86 -2.01
N GLY A 73 11.26 -26.83 -3.08
CA GLY A 73 10.18 -27.77 -3.35
C GLY A 73 8.94 -27.59 -2.46
N LEU A 74 8.81 -26.43 -1.79
CA LEU A 74 7.67 -26.12 -0.94
C LEU A 74 6.74 -25.12 -1.61
N ASN A 75 5.45 -25.23 -1.34
CA ASN A 75 4.50 -24.16 -1.59
C ASN A 75 4.36 -23.24 -0.35
N TYR A 76 3.78 -22.06 -0.54
CA TYR A 76 3.59 -21.08 0.53
C TYR A 76 2.79 -21.66 1.72
N SER A 77 1.73 -22.41 1.46
CA SER A 77 0.86 -22.93 2.53
C SER A 77 1.56 -24.00 3.36
N THR A 78 2.31 -24.88 2.73
CA THR A 78 3.10 -25.92 3.38
C THR A 78 4.21 -25.28 4.22
N PHE A 79 4.94 -24.31 3.67
CA PHE A 79 5.97 -23.57 4.39
C PHE A 79 5.41 -22.88 5.64
N MET A 80 4.30 -22.15 5.52
CA MET A 80 3.68 -21.46 6.66
C MET A 80 3.13 -22.42 7.72
N ASN A 81 2.70 -23.61 7.33
CA ASN A 81 2.32 -24.65 8.26
C ASN A 81 3.55 -25.18 9.03
N GLY A 82 4.65 -25.46 8.33
CA GLY A 82 5.91 -25.86 8.93
C GLY A 82 6.46 -24.81 9.90
N VAL A 83 6.46 -23.53 9.53
CA VAL A 83 6.89 -22.42 10.40
C VAL A 83 6.07 -22.38 11.70
N LYS A 84 4.73 -22.60 11.61
CA LYS A 84 3.86 -22.66 12.79
C LYS A 84 4.16 -23.89 13.66
N LYS A 85 4.31 -25.07 13.07
CA LYS A 85 4.64 -26.29 13.79
C LYS A 85 6.01 -26.23 14.46
N ALA A 86 6.98 -25.58 13.82
CA ALA A 86 8.31 -25.34 14.37
C ALA A 86 8.32 -24.28 15.50
N GLY A 87 7.18 -23.68 15.85
CA GLY A 87 7.09 -22.65 16.90
C GLY A 87 7.80 -21.33 16.56
N ILE A 88 8.05 -21.08 15.27
CA ILE A 88 8.75 -19.86 14.84
C ILE A 88 7.78 -18.69 14.79
N GLU A 89 7.90 -17.76 15.74
CA GLU A 89 7.06 -16.56 15.86
C GLU A 89 7.59 -15.40 14.99
N MET A 90 7.58 -15.58 13.68
CA MET A 90 7.96 -14.53 12.73
C MET A 90 6.79 -14.13 11.83
N ASN A 91 6.64 -12.81 11.61
CA ASN A 91 5.62 -12.31 10.71
C ASN A 91 6.08 -12.41 9.24
N ARG A 92 5.10 -12.33 8.31
CA ARG A 92 5.35 -12.44 6.86
C ARG A 92 6.28 -11.35 6.32
N LYS A 93 6.23 -10.15 6.92
CA LYS A 93 7.11 -9.06 6.55
C LYS A 93 8.57 -9.42 6.83
N SER A 94 8.87 -9.81 8.07
CA SER A 94 10.23 -10.19 8.49
C SER A 94 10.77 -11.37 7.69
N LEU A 95 9.96 -12.41 7.47
CA LEU A 95 10.33 -13.55 6.62
C LEU A 95 10.62 -13.13 5.18
N SER A 96 9.80 -12.24 4.62
CA SER A 96 9.98 -11.72 3.25
C SER A 96 11.22 -10.85 3.11
N GLU A 97 11.55 -10.04 4.11
CA GLU A 97 12.76 -9.21 4.14
C GLU A 97 14.00 -10.09 4.28
N MET A 98 13.97 -11.08 5.18
CA MET A 98 15.06 -12.05 5.36
C MET A 98 15.34 -12.83 4.08
N ALA A 99 14.31 -13.26 3.35
CA ALA A 99 14.48 -13.96 2.08
C ALA A 99 15.22 -13.14 1.00
N ILE A 100 15.22 -11.79 1.13
CA ILE A 100 15.89 -10.89 0.20
C ILE A 100 17.29 -10.52 0.69
N GLN A 101 17.43 -10.22 2.00
CA GLN A 101 18.64 -9.65 2.56
C GLN A 101 19.62 -10.72 3.06
N ASP A 102 19.10 -11.83 3.60
CA ASP A 102 19.88 -12.92 4.18
C ASP A 102 19.30 -14.28 3.77
N SER A 103 19.70 -14.74 2.59
CA SER A 103 19.26 -16.01 2.03
C SER A 103 19.75 -17.22 2.87
N ALA A 104 20.87 -17.11 3.57
CA ALA A 104 21.41 -18.18 4.41
C ALA A 104 20.55 -18.37 5.67
N ALA A 105 20.22 -17.29 6.36
CA ALA A 105 19.30 -17.34 7.51
C ALA A 105 17.90 -17.82 7.09
N PHE A 106 17.42 -17.38 5.92
CA PHE A 106 16.13 -17.85 5.39
C PHE A 106 16.15 -19.36 5.10
N ALA A 107 17.23 -19.88 4.48
CA ALA A 107 17.39 -21.31 4.22
C ALA A 107 17.33 -22.13 5.53
N ALA A 108 17.99 -21.67 6.59
CA ALA A 108 17.94 -22.34 7.90
C ALA A 108 16.49 -22.40 8.46
N ILE A 109 15.69 -21.37 8.25
CA ILE A 109 14.25 -21.37 8.62
C ILE A 109 13.46 -22.37 7.77
N VAL A 110 13.74 -22.43 6.47
CA VAL A 110 13.07 -23.38 5.55
C VAL A 110 13.37 -24.82 5.98
N GLU A 111 14.62 -25.15 6.33
CA GLU A 111 14.98 -26.50 6.80
C GLU A 111 14.29 -26.86 8.13
N LYS A 112 14.24 -25.93 9.09
CA LYS A 112 13.48 -26.12 10.32
C LYS A 112 11.99 -26.33 10.08
N ALA A 113 11.41 -25.57 9.14
CA ALA A 113 10.02 -25.71 8.76
C ALA A 113 9.74 -27.04 8.08
N LYS A 114 10.66 -27.55 7.24
CA LYS A 114 10.56 -28.89 6.62
C LYS A 114 10.65 -30.01 7.66
N ALA A 115 11.55 -29.89 8.62
CA ALA A 115 11.71 -30.90 9.67
C ALA A 115 10.48 -31.02 10.59
N ALA A 116 9.63 -29.97 10.64
CA ALA A 116 8.42 -29.93 11.45
C ALA A 116 7.15 -30.36 10.70
N LEU A 117 7.24 -30.68 9.42
CA LEU A 117 6.08 -31.08 8.60
C LEU A 117 5.77 -32.56 8.74
#